data_0fdf46229eca3b76a458fb6d561c5f53
#
_entry.id   0fdf46229eca3b76a458fb6d561c5f53
#
_cell.length_a   1.000
_cell.length_b   1.000
_cell.length_c   1.000
_cell.angle_alpha   90.00
_cell.angle_beta   90.00
_cell.angle_gamma   90.00
#
_symmetry.space_group_name_H-M   'P 1'
#
loop_
_entity.id
_entity.type
_entity.pdbx_description
1 polymer ?
#
loop_
_entity_poly.entity_id
_entity_poly.type
_entity_poly.pdbx_seq_one_letter_code
_entity_poly.pdbx_strand_id
1 'polypeptide(L)'
;MFFGAKAELFTLAVQMRKNPTEAERAMWKILRKFRKSEFPFRRQHPIEFYIADFYCHKLRLVIEVDGKIHVTFYPPAPLKGG
;
A
#
# COMPACT_ATOMS: atom_id res chain seq x y z
N MET A 1 -3.59 -10.10 6.69
CA MET A 1 -3.46 -8.80 6.02
C MET A 1 -2.36 -8.76 4.97
N PHE A 2 -1.33 -9.56 5.08
CA PHE A 2 -0.21 -9.51 4.13
C PHE A 2 -0.36 -10.45 2.93
N PHE A 3 -1.45 -11.18 2.86
CA PHE A 3 -1.80 -12.01 1.71
C PHE A 3 -0.66 -12.92 1.22
N GLY A 4 0.01 -13.59 2.15
CA GLY A 4 1.07 -14.54 1.80
C GLY A 4 2.39 -13.94 1.36
N ALA A 5 2.65 -12.67 1.70
CA ALA A 5 3.91 -12.03 1.34
C ALA A 5 5.10 -12.77 1.94
N LYS A 6 6.17 -12.90 1.15
CA LYS A 6 7.37 -13.59 1.57
C LYS A 6 8.20 -12.76 2.53
N ALA A 7 9.01 -13.45 3.36
CA ALA A 7 9.84 -12.78 4.35
C ALA A 7 10.79 -11.74 3.72
N GLU A 8 11.31 -12.01 2.54
CA GLU A 8 12.21 -11.09 1.83
C GLU A 8 11.54 -9.77 1.52
N LEU A 9 10.23 -9.80 1.24
CA LEU A 9 9.48 -8.58 0.96
C LEU A 9 9.34 -7.72 2.21
N PHE A 10 9.20 -8.34 3.38
CA PHE A 10 9.14 -7.57 4.63
C PHE A 10 10.44 -6.82 4.87
N THR A 11 11.58 -7.48 4.66
CA THR A 11 12.88 -6.83 4.81
C THR A 11 13.03 -5.67 3.85
N LEU A 12 12.67 -5.89 2.59
CA LEU A 12 12.74 -4.85 1.57
C LEU A 12 11.81 -3.68 1.90
N ALA A 13 10.61 -3.98 2.38
CA ALA A 13 9.65 -2.94 2.75
C ALA A 13 10.18 -2.05 3.87
N VAL A 14 10.86 -2.65 4.85
CA VAL A 14 11.49 -1.88 5.92
C VAL A 14 12.52 -0.90 5.36
N GLN A 15 13.35 -1.37 4.42
CA GLN A 15 14.36 -0.51 3.80
C GLN A 15 13.72 0.61 2.97
N MET A 16 12.67 0.28 2.22
CA MET A 16 11.97 1.27 1.40
C MET A 16 11.32 2.35 2.25
N ARG A 17 10.80 1.99 3.42
CA ARG A 17 10.23 2.99 4.33
C ARG A 17 11.28 3.96 4.87
N LYS A 18 12.54 3.55 4.94
CA LYS A 18 13.63 4.41 5.39
C LYS A 18 14.08 5.39 4.32
N ASN A 19 13.84 5.08 3.06
CA ASN A 19 14.30 5.87 1.92
C ASN A 19 13.15 6.18 0.95
N PRO A 20 12.11 6.89 1.40
CA PRO A 20 10.99 7.20 0.53
C PRO A 20 11.37 8.22 -0.55
N THR A 21 10.73 8.14 -1.71
CA THR A 21 10.88 9.16 -2.72
C THR A 21 10.17 10.44 -2.25
N GLU A 22 10.45 11.54 -2.93
CA GLU A 22 9.81 12.81 -2.61
C GLU A 22 8.29 12.72 -2.80
N ALA A 23 7.85 12.09 -3.88
CA ALA A 23 6.42 11.90 -4.14
C ALA A 23 5.76 11.02 -3.08
N GLU A 24 6.45 9.97 -2.64
CA GLU A 24 5.94 9.11 -1.58
C GLU A 24 5.82 9.87 -0.26
N ARG A 25 6.79 10.71 0.06
CA ARG A 25 6.71 11.53 1.27
C ARG A 25 5.54 12.49 1.24
N ALA A 26 5.33 13.13 0.09
CA ALA A 26 4.21 14.07 -0.08
C ALA A 26 2.87 13.36 0.11
N MET A 27 2.72 12.19 -0.50
CA MET A 27 1.49 11.41 -0.37
C MET A 27 1.28 10.93 1.06
N TRP A 28 2.34 10.45 1.70
CA TRP A 28 2.24 9.97 3.08
C TRP A 28 1.82 11.08 4.05
N LYS A 29 2.29 12.30 3.79
CA LYS A 29 1.90 13.45 4.60
C LYS A 29 0.40 13.64 4.63
N ILE A 30 -0.27 13.32 3.51
CA ILE A 30 -1.72 13.40 3.41
C ILE A 30 -2.35 12.16 4.05
N LEU A 31 -1.89 10.98 3.67
CA LEU A 31 -2.53 9.72 4.07
C LEU A 31 -2.39 9.41 5.57
N ARG A 32 -1.31 9.84 6.19
CA ARG A 32 -1.14 9.59 7.62
C ARG A 32 -2.17 10.29 8.47
N LYS A 33 -2.87 11.27 7.92
CA LYS A 33 -3.96 11.95 8.63
C LYS A 33 -5.12 11.02 8.92
N PHE A 34 -5.22 9.92 8.19
CA PHE A 34 -6.25 8.91 8.40
C PHE A 34 -5.87 7.87 9.44
N ARG A 35 -4.73 8.01 10.10
CA ARG A 35 -4.20 7.02 11.03
C ARG A 35 -5.16 6.63 12.13
N LYS A 36 -5.90 7.59 12.67
CA LYS A 36 -6.87 7.34 13.75
C LYS A 36 -8.29 7.22 13.24
N SER A 37 -8.49 7.19 11.93
CA SER A 37 -9.80 7.02 11.33
C SER A 37 -10.12 5.55 11.14
N GLU A 38 -11.30 5.26 10.57
CA GLU A 38 -11.66 3.90 10.19
C GLU A 38 -10.85 3.38 9.01
N PHE A 39 -10.11 4.25 8.32
CA PHE A 39 -9.41 3.91 7.09
C PHE A 39 -7.91 4.24 7.18
N PRO A 40 -7.18 3.59 8.09
CA PRO A 40 -5.75 3.86 8.20
C PRO A 40 -4.98 3.30 7.00
N PHE A 41 -4.04 4.09 6.49
CA PHE A 41 -3.17 3.66 5.41
C PHE A 41 -1.81 3.22 5.95
N ARG A 42 -1.23 2.22 5.31
CA ARG A 42 0.12 1.76 5.59
C ARG A 42 0.98 2.01 4.37
N ARG A 43 2.23 2.38 4.59
CA ARG A 43 3.17 2.65 3.49
C ARG A 43 4.11 1.46 3.31
N GLN A 44 4.53 1.24 2.06
CA GLN A 44 5.44 0.16 1.71
C GLN A 44 4.98 -1.13 2.33
N HIS A 45 3.77 -1.54 1.95
CA HIS A 45 3.10 -2.69 2.54
C HIS A 45 3.26 -3.93 1.66
N PRO A 46 3.90 -5.01 2.15
CA PRO A 46 4.06 -6.21 1.35
C PRO A 46 2.71 -6.90 1.11
N ILE A 47 2.47 -7.23 -0.14
CA ILE A 47 1.28 -7.97 -0.56
C ILE A 47 1.74 -9.07 -1.51
N GLU A 48 1.59 -10.32 -1.11
CA GLU A 48 2.01 -11.48 -1.92
C GLU A 48 3.40 -11.33 -2.53
N PHE A 49 3.49 -10.88 -3.77
CA PHE A 49 4.74 -10.84 -4.51
C PHE A 49 5.27 -9.42 -4.73
N TYR A 50 4.62 -8.41 -4.19
CA TYR A 50 5.05 -7.04 -4.41
C TYR A 50 4.82 -6.18 -3.17
N ILE A 51 5.35 -4.97 -3.22
CA ILE A 51 5.20 -4.00 -2.13
C ILE A 51 4.35 -2.85 -2.65
N ALA A 52 3.18 -2.66 -2.04
CA ALA A 52 2.32 -1.53 -2.36
C ALA A 52 2.89 -0.27 -1.72
N ASP A 53 2.93 0.83 -2.46
CA ASP A 53 3.41 2.09 -1.90
C ASP A 53 2.56 2.50 -0.71
N PHE A 54 1.24 2.44 -0.87
CA PHE A 54 0.30 2.70 0.22
C PHE A 54 -0.87 1.73 0.13
N TYR A 55 -1.32 1.25 1.27
CA TYR A 55 -2.40 0.28 1.33
C TYR A 55 -3.34 0.56 2.49
N CYS A 56 -4.63 0.53 2.22
CA CYS A 56 -5.68 0.57 3.25
C CYS A 56 -6.44 -0.75 3.21
N HIS A 57 -6.22 -1.56 4.23
CA HIS A 57 -6.84 -2.89 4.28
C HIS A 57 -8.36 -2.82 4.35
N LYS A 58 -8.89 -1.89 5.10
CA LYS A 58 -10.34 -1.72 5.26
C LYS A 58 -11.02 -1.47 3.93
N LEU A 59 -10.42 -0.63 3.10
CA LEU A 59 -10.95 -0.30 1.78
C LEU A 59 -10.44 -1.24 0.68
N ARG A 60 -9.48 -2.11 0.98
CA ARG A 60 -8.79 -2.93 -0.02
C ARG A 60 -8.18 -2.05 -1.10
N LEU A 61 -7.69 -0.89 -0.72
CA LEU A 61 -7.22 0.12 -1.65
C LEU A 61 -5.70 0.19 -1.68
N VAL A 62 -5.14 0.05 -2.88
CA VAL A 62 -3.71 0.17 -3.14
C VAL A 62 -3.47 1.44 -3.91
N ILE A 63 -2.52 2.25 -3.43
CA ILE A 63 -2.09 3.46 -4.15
C ILE A 63 -0.63 3.29 -4.52
N GLU A 64 -0.33 3.40 -5.80
CA GLU A 64 1.03 3.36 -6.32
C GLU A 64 1.40 4.73 -6.84
N VAL A 65 2.60 5.19 -6.46
CA VAL A 65 3.09 6.50 -6.86
C VAL A 65 4.36 6.31 -7.69
N ASP A 66 4.23 6.41 -9.01
CA ASP A 66 5.33 6.19 -9.93
C ASP A 66 5.21 7.19 -11.07
N GLY A 67 5.56 8.44 -10.81
CA GLY A 67 5.36 9.53 -11.77
C GLY A 67 3.89 9.87 -11.96
N LYS A 68 3.03 8.88 -11.86
CA LYS A 68 1.58 9.01 -11.87
C LYS A 68 1.03 8.28 -10.66
N ILE A 69 -0.18 8.63 -10.27
CA ILE A 69 -0.85 7.96 -9.16
C ILE A 69 -1.79 6.92 -9.73
N HIS A 70 -1.56 5.66 -9.35
CA HIS A 70 -2.42 4.54 -9.74
C HIS A 70 -3.15 4.03 -8.50
N VAL A 71 -4.46 3.87 -8.63
CA VAL A 71 -5.29 3.38 -7.53
C VAL A 71 -5.98 2.11 -8.00
N THR A 72 -5.81 1.04 -7.23
CA THR A 72 -6.44 -0.25 -7.54
C THR A 72 -6.96 -0.87 -6.26
N PHE A 73 -7.72 -1.95 -6.39
CA PHE A 73 -8.21 -2.71 -5.24
C PHE A 73 -7.46 -4.03 -5.13
N TYR A 74 -7.18 -4.44 -3.89
CA TYR A 74 -6.54 -5.72 -3.65
C TYR A 74 -7.01 -6.33 -2.33
N PRO A 75 -7.50 -7.58 -2.31
CA PRO A 75 -7.61 -8.40 -3.52
C PRO A 75 -8.63 -7.82 -4.48
N PRO A 76 -8.48 -8.11 -5.79
CA PRO A 76 -9.44 -7.63 -6.77
C PRO A 76 -10.83 -8.15 -6.44
N ALA A 77 -11.85 -7.33 -6.72
CA ALA A 77 -13.21 -7.78 -6.53
C ALA A 77 -13.50 -8.98 -7.43
N PRO A 78 -14.28 -9.98 -6.96
CA PRO A 78 -14.64 -11.10 -7.82
C PRO A 78 -15.42 -10.60 -9.02
N LEU A 79 -15.22 -11.29 -10.15
CA LEU A 79 -15.92 -10.93 -11.37
C LEU A 79 -17.42 -11.09 -11.16
N LYS A 80 -18.17 -10.09 -11.61
CA LYS A 80 -19.60 -10.11 -11.50
C LYS A 80 -20.18 -11.16 -12.43
N GLY A 81 -21.25 -11.76 -11.99
CA GLY A 81 -21.88 -12.80 -12.76
C GLY A 81 -21.20 -14.15 -12.61
N GLY A 82 -20.10 -14.12 -11.94
CA GLY A 82 -19.47 -15.36 -11.55
C GLY A 82 -20.23 -15.96 -10.38
#